data_38b629450345f027e75b20659defceb9
#
_entry.id   38b629450345f027e75b20659defceb9
#
_cell.length_a   1.000
_cell.length_b   1.000
_cell.length_c   1.000
_cell.angle_alpha   90.00
_cell.angle_beta   90.00
_cell.angle_gamma   90.00
#
_symmetry.space_group_name_H-M   'P 1'
#
loop_
_entity.id
_entity.type
_entity.pdbx_description
1 polymer ?
#
loop_
_entity_poly.entity_id
_entity_poly.type
_entity_poly.pdbx_seq_one_letter_code
_entity_poly.pdbx_strand_id
1 'polypeptide(L)'
;MKRFNNLLLPILAAIGFLVMSSVYVVDEREKALRLWFGEVTAVIVDPGLNFKVPFLHEVVKYEDRILPLDVQPDEFTPLDDRRLVVDGFALWRIQDPVQFRRAVGSGGQRSATQKLDGIMNDGMRSVLGRVTSNEILSTDRTAL
;
A
#
# COMPACT_ATOMS: atom_id res chain seq x y z
N MET A 1 -22.09 -30.02 42.83
CA MET A 1 -21.83 -28.57 42.68
C MET A 1 -20.37 -28.18 42.30
N LYS A 2 -19.34 -29.00 42.56
CA LYS A 2 -17.92 -28.69 42.25
C LYS A 2 -17.55 -28.77 40.78
N ARG A 3 -18.31 -29.43 39.91
CA ARG A 3 -17.98 -29.54 38.46
C ARG A 3 -18.36 -28.30 37.64
N PHE A 4 -19.31 -27.50 38.11
CA PHE A 4 -19.70 -26.26 37.42
C PHE A 4 -18.65 -25.17 37.53
N ASN A 5 -17.93 -25.06 38.66
CA ASN A 5 -16.88 -24.09 38.86
C ASN A 5 -15.64 -24.32 37.96
N ASN A 6 -15.35 -25.58 37.61
CA ASN A 6 -14.18 -25.91 36.77
C ASN A 6 -14.44 -25.59 35.29
N LEU A 7 -15.69 -25.47 34.85
CA LEU A 7 -16.05 -25.07 33.49
C LEU A 7 -16.21 -23.55 33.36
N LEU A 8 -16.54 -22.87 34.43
CA LEU A 8 -16.75 -21.43 34.45
C LEU A 8 -15.45 -20.64 34.18
N LEU A 9 -14.34 -21.13 34.71
CA LEU A 9 -13.01 -20.50 34.56
C LEU A 9 -12.50 -20.52 33.12
N PRO A 10 -12.53 -21.63 32.36
CA PRO A 10 -12.13 -21.63 30.95
C PRO A 10 -13.11 -20.85 30.06
N ILE A 11 -14.39 -20.81 30.37
CA ILE A 11 -15.39 -20.00 29.64
C ILE A 11 -15.09 -18.51 29.83
N LEU A 12 -14.81 -18.08 31.06
CA LEU A 12 -14.47 -16.70 31.38
C LEU A 12 -13.15 -16.28 30.72
N ALA A 13 -12.17 -17.18 30.69
CA ALA A 13 -10.92 -16.97 29.99
C ALA A 13 -11.12 -16.83 28.46
N ALA A 14 -11.99 -17.67 27.87
CA ALA A 14 -12.32 -17.60 26.44
C ALA A 14 -13.05 -16.29 26.08
N ILE A 15 -13.99 -15.84 26.92
CA ILE A 15 -14.67 -14.56 26.73
C ILE A 15 -13.68 -13.41 26.84
N GLY A 16 -12.80 -13.41 27.83
CA GLY A 16 -11.75 -12.40 27.99
C GLY A 16 -10.81 -12.34 26.80
N PHE A 17 -10.42 -13.49 26.26
CA PHE A 17 -9.61 -13.58 25.05
C PHE A 17 -10.35 -13.03 23.81
N LEU A 18 -11.63 -13.34 23.65
CA LEU A 18 -12.46 -12.81 22.56
C LEU A 18 -12.59 -11.29 22.64
N VAL A 19 -12.81 -10.74 23.82
CA VAL A 19 -12.91 -9.28 24.02
C VAL A 19 -11.57 -8.60 23.70
N MET A 20 -10.45 -9.13 24.17
CA MET A 20 -9.13 -8.59 23.85
C MET A 20 -8.80 -8.67 22.36
N SER A 21 -9.21 -9.73 21.68
CA SER A 21 -9.01 -9.93 20.23
C SER A 21 -9.96 -9.07 19.37
N SER A 22 -11.00 -8.51 19.97
CA SER A 22 -12.01 -7.68 19.30
C SER A 22 -11.56 -6.23 19.11
N VAL A 23 -10.56 -5.77 19.86
CA VAL A 23 -10.11 -4.38 19.86
C VAL A 23 -8.90 -4.22 18.98
N TYR A 24 -8.88 -3.16 18.16
CA TYR A 24 -7.69 -2.74 17.41
C TYR A 24 -7.59 -1.21 17.35
N VAL A 25 -6.37 -0.73 17.16
CA VAL A 25 -6.07 0.70 17.09
C VAL A 25 -5.73 1.06 15.65
N VAL A 26 -6.29 2.16 15.18
CA VAL A 26 -5.92 2.81 13.90
C VAL A 26 -5.10 4.05 14.25
N ASP A 27 -3.91 4.16 13.68
CA ASP A 27 -3.04 5.32 13.83
C ASP A 27 -3.52 6.47 12.91
N GLU A 28 -3.20 7.73 13.27
CA GLU A 28 -3.50 8.92 12.44
C GLU A 28 -2.82 8.88 11.06
N ARG A 29 -1.81 8.05 10.90
CA ARG A 29 -1.04 7.88 9.66
C ARG A 29 -1.53 6.72 8.82
N GLU A 30 -2.57 6.02 9.27
CA GLU A 30 -3.10 4.81 8.64
C GLU A 30 -4.59 4.95 8.37
N LYS A 31 -5.03 4.39 7.24
CA LYS A 31 -6.43 4.11 6.97
C LYS A 31 -6.67 2.61 7.06
N ALA A 32 -7.73 2.19 7.72
CA ALA A 32 -8.05 0.79 7.85
C ALA A 32 -9.29 0.42 7.01
N LEU A 33 -9.19 -0.71 6.31
CA LEU A 33 -10.33 -1.37 5.68
C LEU A 33 -10.75 -2.55 6.55
N ARG A 34 -12.01 -2.58 6.93
CA ARG A 34 -12.62 -3.74 7.56
C ARG A 34 -13.28 -4.58 6.49
N LEU A 35 -12.84 -5.82 6.40
CA LEU A 35 -13.34 -6.78 5.43
C LEU A 35 -14.17 -7.86 6.15
N TRP A 36 -15.21 -8.30 5.46
CA TRP A 36 -16.01 -9.46 5.82
C TRP A 36 -15.87 -10.49 4.69
N PHE A 37 -15.24 -11.62 4.96
CA PHE A 37 -14.93 -12.65 3.95
C PHE A 37 -14.26 -12.13 2.68
N GLY A 38 -13.37 -11.13 2.83
CA GLY A 38 -12.65 -10.52 1.71
C GLY A 38 -13.35 -9.34 1.05
N GLU A 39 -14.63 -9.08 1.37
CA GLU A 39 -15.38 -7.94 0.86
C GLU A 39 -15.26 -6.73 1.81
N VAL A 40 -15.08 -5.54 1.23
CA VAL A 40 -14.94 -4.30 2.01
C VAL A 40 -16.29 -3.90 2.59
N THR A 41 -16.40 -3.96 3.92
CA THR A 41 -17.62 -3.58 4.64
C THR A 41 -17.56 -2.16 5.18
N ALA A 42 -16.39 -1.68 5.59
CA ALA A 42 -16.23 -0.33 6.10
C ALA A 42 -14.81 0.20 5.86
N VAL A 43 -14.74 1.50 5.63
CA VAL A 43 -13.50 2.28 5.60
C VAL A 43 -13.42 3.06 6.91
N ILE A 44 -12.32 2.91 7.63
CA ILE A 44 -12.08 3.56 8.90
C ILE A 44 -10.95 4.55 8.68
N VAL A 45 -11.30 5.82 8.69
CA VAL A 45 -10.39 6.94 8.47
C VAL A 45 -10.02 7.59 9.80
N ASP A 46 -10.94 7.56 10.77
CA ASP A 46 -10.74 8.18 12.07
C ASP A 46 -9.78 7.35 12.91
N PRO A 47 -8.72 7.98 13.45
CA PRO A 47 -7.78 7.32 14.33
C PRO A 47 -8.43 7.01 15.68
N GLY A 48 -7.96 5.95 16.31
CA GLY A 48 -8.42 5.57 17.64
C GLY A 48 -8.73 4.10 17.81
N LEU A 49 -9.45 3.80 18.88
CA LEU A 49 -9.88 2.47 19.24
C LEU A 49 -11.12 2.06 18.43
N ASN A 50 -11.00 0.97 17.71
CA ASN A 50 -12.06 0.41 16.91
C ASN A 50 -12.34 -1.05 17.30
N PHE A 51 -13.56 -1.51 17.02
CA PHE A 51 -13.98 -2.86 17.34
C PHE A 51 -14.18 -3.68 16.07
N LYS A 52 -13.73 -4.93 16.13
CA LYS A 52 -13.98 -5.94 15.10
C LYS A 52 -14.53 -7.21 15.72
N VAL A 53 -15.28 -7.98 14.97
CA VAL A 53 -15.65 -9.33 15.39
C VAL A 53 -14.47 -10.25 15.03
N PRO A 54 -13.81 -10.86 16.05
CA PRO A 54 -12.70 -11.78 15.78
C PRO A 54 -13.19 -12.93 14.92
N PHE A 55 -12.31 -13.47 14.08
CA PHE A 55 -12.55 -14.55 13.11
C PHE A 55 -13.44 -14.20 11.90
N LEU A 56 -14.34 -13.23 12.00
CA LEU A 56 -15.23 -12.84 10.90
C LEU A 56 -14.74 -11.61 10.16
N HIS A 57 -14.17 -10.64 10.88
CA HIS A 57 -13.64 -9.42 10.29
C HIS A 57 -12.12 -9.44 10.19
N GLU A 58 -11.62 -9.23 8.99
CA GLU A 58 -10.23 -8.92 8.72
C GLU A 58 -10.06 -7.40 8.66
N VAL A 59 -8.97 -6.89 9.25
CA VAL A 59 -8.62 -5.46 9.18
C VAL A 59 -7.31 -5.33 8.46
N VAL A 60 -7.34 -4.63 7.33
CA VAL A 60 -6.15 -4.32 6.53
C VAL A 60 -5.86 -2.84 6.64
N LYS A 61 -4.65 -2.50 7.05
CA LYS A 61 -4.21 -1.13 7.23
C LYS A 61 -3.38 -0.68 6.04
N TYR A 62 -3.58 0.55 5.62
CA TYR A 62 -2.83 1.21 4.56
C TYR A 62 -2.26 2.52 5.08
N GLU A 63 -1.03 2.82 4.70
CA GLU A 63 -0.41 4.10 5.02
C GLU A 63 -1.09 5.25 4.27
N ASP A 64 -1.40 6.35 4.98
CA ASP A 64 -1.94 7.58 4.40
C ASP A 64 -0.86 8.62 4.11
N ARG A 65 0.39 8.31 4.44
CA ARG A 65 1.54 9.17 4.16
C ARG A 65 1.96 9.11 2.71
N ILE A 66 2.72 10.12 2.30
CA ILE A 66 3.44 10.11 1.03
C ILE A 66 4.56 9.08 1.12
N LEU A 67 4.57 8.17 0.17
CA LEU A 67 5.52 7.05 0.09
C LEU A 67 6.51 7.32 -1.05
N PRO A 68 7.81 7.17 -0.82
CA PRO A 68 8.78 7.21 -1.89
C PRO A 68 8.74 5.92 -2.72
N LEU A 69 8.91 6.08 -4.02
CA LEU A 69 9.20 5.02 -4.97
C LEU A 69 10.55 5.34 -5.58
N ASP A 70 11.52 4.52 -5.28
CA ASP A 70 12.87 4.59 -5.84
C ASP A 70 12.92 3.58 -6.99
N VAL A 71 13.06 4.09 -8.22
CA VAL A 71 13.12 3.28 -9.43
C VAL A 71 14.56 2.88 -9.65
N GLN A 72 14.82 1.60 -9.90
CA GLN A 72 16.18 1.15 -10.15
C GLN A 72 16.75 1.81 -11.40
N PRO A 73 18.02 2.28 -11.34
CA PRO A 73 18.68 2.85 -12.51
C PRO A 73 18.66 1.88 -13.69
N ASP A 74 18.20 2.34 -14.84
CA ASP A 74 18.14 1.54 -16.07
C ASP A 74 18.92 2.24 -17.19
N GLU A 75 19.44 1.44 -18.13
CA GLU A 75 20.16 1.94 -19.29
C GLU A 75 19.18 2.22 -20.42
N PHE A 76 19.17 3.46 -20.88
CA PHE A 76 18.37 3.89 -22.02
C PHE A 76 19.28 4.27 -23.20
N THR A 77 18.82 3.93 -24.39
CA THR A 77 19.51 4.32 -25.63
C THR A 77 18.60 5.30 -26.39
N PRO A 78 18.89 6.61 -26.32
CA PRO A 78 18.18 7.63 -27.09
C PRO A 78 18.42 7.49 -28.61
N LEU A 79 17.85 8.43 -29.41
CA LEU A 79 17.93 8.39 -30.87
C LEU A 79 19.36 8.49 -31.44
N ASP A 80 20.31 9.00 -30.67
CA ASP A 80 21.72 9.21 -31.07
C ASP A 80 22.65 8.05 -30.62
N ASP A 81 22.10 6.89 -30.29
CA ASP A 81 22.81 5.67 -29.91
C ASP A 81 23.81 5.81 -28.73
N ARG A 82 23.67 6.86 -27.95
CA ARG A 82 24.46 7.03 -26.71
C ARG A 82 23.74 6.40 -25.54
N ARG A 83 24.41 5.52 -24.83
CA ARG A 83 23.86 4.90 -23.62
C ARG A 83 23.82 5.92 -22.47
N LEU A 84 22.67 6.12 -21.91
CA LEU A 84 22.45 6.92 -20.72
C LEU A 84 21.95 6.03 -19.59
N VAL A 85 22.49 6.20 -18.39
CA VAL A 85 21.95 5.60 -17.16
C VAL A 85 21.06 6.66 -16.54
N VAL A 86 19.79 6.34 -16.39
CA VAL A 86 18.80 7.25 -15.82
C VAL A 86 18.32 6.66 -14.50
N ASP A 87 18.35 7.50 -13.49
CA ASP A 87 17.82 7.22 -12.16
C ASP A 87 16.60 8.10 -11.93
N GLY A 88 15.55 7.53 -11.32
CA GLY A 88 14.30 8.22 -11.11
C GLY A 88 13.69 7.91 -9.76
N PHE A 89 13.04 8.90 -9.19
CA PHE A 89 12.22 8.70 -8.00
C PHE A 89 10.84 9.31 -8.18
N ALA A 90 9.86 8.74 -7.52
CA ALA A 90 8.51 9.27 -7.49
C ALA A 90 7.96 9.29 -6.06
N LEU A 91 7.05 10.19 -5.82
CA LEU A 91 6.30 10.24 -4.57
C LEU A 91 4.84 9.89 -4.87
N TRP A 92 4.27 8.98 -4.12
CA TRP A 92 2.90 8.54 -4.30
C TRP A 92 2.18 8.38 -2.96
N ARG A 93 0.85 8.40 -2.99
CA ARG A 93 0.01 8.26 -1.80
C ARG A 93 -1.26 7.48 -2.12
N ILE A 94 -1.72 6.70 -1.16
CA ILE A 94 -3.00 5.98 -1.23
C ILE A 94 -4.12 6.94 -0.86
N GLN A 95 -4.79 7.50 -1.85
CA GLN A 95 -5.88 8.45 -1.63
C GLN A 95 -7.17 7.73 -1.21
N ASP A 96 -7.54 6.70 -1.96
CA ASP A 96 -8.70 5.86 -1.68
C ASP A 96 -8.27 4.40 -1.47
N PRO A 97 -8.32 3.88 -0.24
CA PRO A 97 -7.90 2.52 0.05
C PRO A 97 -8.81 1.45 -0.58
N VAL A 98 -10.06 1.77 -0.90
CA VAL A 98 -10.98 0.81 -1.56
C VAL A 98 -10.60 0.63 -3.02
N GLN A 99 -10.39 1.73 -3.74
CA GLN A 99 -9.93 1.69 -5.13
C GLN A 99 -8.54 1.08 -5.22
N PHE A 100 -7.66 1.43 -4.29
CA PHE A 100 -6.33 0.84 -4.18
C PHE A 100 -6.39 -0.68 -4.05
N ARG A 101 -7.21 -1.20 -3.12
CA ARG A 101 -7.40 -2.63 -2.93
C ARG A 101 -7.91 -3.33 -4.19
N ARG A 102 -8.83 -2.70 -4.93
CA ARG A 102 -9.35 -3.23 -6.20
C ARG A 102 -8.27 -3.29 -7.28
N ALA A 103 -7.41 -2.28 -7.36
CA ALA A 103 -6.34 -2.20 -8.36
C ALA A 103 -5.18 -3.16 -8.09
N VAL A 104 -4.82 -3.34 -6.81
CA VAL A 104 -3.61 -4.05 -6.38
C VAL A 104 -3.92 -5.45 -5.82
N GLY A 105 -5.17 -5.69 -5.42
CA GLY A 105 -5.60 -6.94 -4.79
C GLY A 105 -5.07 -7.09 -3.36
N SER A 106 -4.82 -8.33 -2.94
CA SER A 106 -4.31 -8.65 -1.60
C SER A 106 -2.83 -8.36 -1.40
N GLY A 107 -2.08 -8.05 -2.47
CA GLY A 107 -0.64 -7.80 -2.42
C GLY A 107 -0.24 -6.49 -1.74
N GLY A 108 -1.21 -5.60 -1.50
CA GLY A 108 -1.01 -4.37 -0.74
C GLY A 108 0.03 -3.43 -1.35
N GLN A 109 0.74 -2.70 -0.50
CA GLN A 109 1.73 -1.70 -0.89
C GLN A 109 2.87 -2.27 -1.75
N ARG A 110 3.35 -3.49 -1.44
CA ARG A 110 4.42 -4.12 -2.22
C ARG A 110 4.04 -4.35 -3.68
N SER A 111 2.84 -4.85 -3.91
CA SER A 111 2.33 -5.08 -5.27
C SER A 111 2.06 -3.77 -6.01
N ALA A 112 1.67 -2.71 -5.29
CA ALA A 112 1.54 -1.37 -5.86
C ALA A 112 2.90 -0.83 -6.31
N THR A 113 3.92 -0.91 -5.45
CA THR A 113 5.28 -0.47 -5.76
C THR A 113 5.81 -1.17 -7.01
N GLN A 114 5.64 -2.49 -7.14
CA GLN A 114 6.07 -3.23 -8.34
C GLN A 114 5.34 -2.78 -9.60
N LYS A 115 4.03 -2.52 -9.53
CA LYS A 115 3.26 -2.02 -10.68
C LYS A 115 3.67 -0.60 -11.07
N LEU A 116 3.88 0.26 -10.08
CA LEU A 116 4.32 1.63 -10.30
C LEU A 116 5.72 1.68 -10.91
N ASP A 117 6.63 0.85 -10.42
CA ASP A 117 7.98 0.71 -10.97
C ASP A 117 7.94 0.33 -12.46
N GLY A 118 7.14 -0.66 -12.83
CA GLY A 118 6.92 -1.03 -14.23
C GLY A 118 6.37 0.13 -15.08
N ILE A 119 5.34 0.83 -14.59
CA ILE A 119 4.73 1.98 -15.30
C ILE A 119 5.74 3.12 -15.46
N MET A 120 6.54 3.40 -14.43
CA MET A 120 7.58 4.43 -14.47
C MET A 120 8.66 4.08 -15.49
N ASN A 121 9.15 2.84 -15.48
CA ASN A 121 10.16 2.37 -16.45
C ASN A 121 9.65 2.43 -17.88
N ASP A 122 8.42 1.96 -18.13
CA ASP A 122 7.80 2.02 -19.46
C ASP A 122 7.58 3.48 -19.91
N GLY A 123 7.14 4.34 -19.00
CA GLY A 123 6.98 5.78 -19.24
C GLY A 123 8.31 6.45 -19.60
N MET A 124 9.34 6.24 -18.79
CA MET A 124 10.68 6.77 -19.05
C MET A 124 11.22 6.28 -20.40
N ARG A 125 11.09 5.00 -20.68
CA ARG A 125 11.52 4.41 -21.97
C ARG A 125 10.79 5.02 -23.15
N SER A 126 9.49 5.25 -23.02
CA SER A 126 8.68 5.88 -24.08
C SER A 126 9.05 7.33 -24.34
N VAL A 127 9.38 8.10 -23.31
CA VAL A 127 9.75 9.52 -23.44
C VAL A 127 11.19 9.64 -23.90
N LEU A 128 12.13 8.98 -23.23
CA LEU A 128 13.57 9.08 -23.50
C LEU A 128 13.96 8.48 -24.85
N GLY A 129 13.24 7.46 -25.33
CA GLY A 129 13.48 6.89 -26.65
C GLY A 129 13.06 7.78 -27.83
N ARG A 130 12.42 8.93 -27.58
CA ARG A 130 11.99 9.89 -28.63
C ARG A 130 12.81 11.15 -28.69
N VAL A 131 13.74 11.34 -27.77
CA VAL A 131 14.57 12.53 -27.64
C VAL A 131 16.05 12.17 -27.86
N THR A 132 16.87 13.15 -28.23
CA THR A 132 18.31 12.97 -28.33
C THR A 132 19.00 13.18 -26.99
N SER A 133 20.17 12.57 -26.77
CA SER A 133 20.95 12.78 -25.55
C SER A 133 21.29 14.25 -25.29
N ASN A 134 21.46 15.02 -26.35
CA ASN A 134 21.74 16.47 -26.24
C ASN A 134 20.52 17.24 -25.68
N GLU A 135 19.31 16.89 -26.05
CA GLU A 135 18.08 17.49 -25.50
C GLU A 135 17.88 17.13 -24.02
N ILE A 136 18.18 15.91 -23.64
CA ILE A 136 18.12 15.44 -22.24
C ILE A 136 19.15 16.15 -21.35
N LEU A 137 20.37 16.35 -21.88
CA LEU A 137 21.50 16.95 -21.17
C LEU A 137 21.56 18.47 -21.30
N SER A 138 20.78 19.07 -22.22
CA SER A 138 20.78 20.52 -22.41
C SER A 138 20.13 21.22 -21.21
N THR A 139 20.58 22.44 -20.94
CA THR A 139 20.12 23.28 -19.84
C THR A 139 18.68 23.77 -20.03
N ASP A 140 18.12 23.59 -21.22
CA ASP A 140 16.76 24.01 -21.60
C ASP A 140 15.73 22.93 -21.16
N ARG A 141 15.48 22.87 -19.85
CA ARG A 141 14.53 21.97 -19.21
C ARG A 141 13.06 22.30 -19.46
N THR A 142 12.77 23.25 -20.33
CA THR A 142 11.41 23.77 -20.59
C THR A 142 10.66 22.96 -21.64
N ALA A 143 11.28 21.96 -22.25
CA ALA A 143 10.72 21.17 -23.35
C ALA A 143 10.32 19.71 -22.96
N LEU A 144 10.35 19.36 -21.66
CA LEU A 144 9.95 18.02 -21.15
C LEU A 144 8.64 18.11 -20.36
#